data_f96bf21eaf305cee5f4c3c6853559923
#
_entry.id   f96bf21eaf305cee5f4c3c6853559923
#
_cell.length_a   1.000
_cell.length_b   1.000
_cell.length_c   1.000
_cell.angle_alpha   90.00
_cell.angle_beta   90.00
_cell.angle_gamma   90.00
#
_symmetry.space_group_name_H-M   'P 1'
#
loop_
_entity.id
_entity.type
_entity.pdbx_description
1 polymer ?
#
loop_
_entity_poly.entity_id
_entity_poly.type
_entity_poly.pdbx_seq_one_letter_code
_entity_poly.pdbx_strand_id
1 'polypeptide(L)'
;MDNNKKHYPYETSDEFDILFEDKNFCIVFGKAEKGKIKSIGIRWLVNIREEKRTIGYPLIYLQNSKKPCYVRMYDPLIIDFLESLLKLGLKGTNESKIKKAIEYFKNLKEQK
;
A
#
# COMPACT_ATOMS: atom_id res chain seq x y z
N MET A 1 -5.06 -20.28 -2.15
CA MET A 1 -5.49 -19.48 -3.29
C MET A 1 -4.53 -18.34 -3.55
N ASP A 2 -4.09 -18.25 -4.76
CA ASP A 2 -3.02 -17.31 -5.10
C ASP A 2 -3.48 -15.87 -5.17
N ASN A 3 -4.78 -15.64 -5.20
CA ASN A 3 -5.31 -14.29 -5.28
C ASN A 3 -4.88 -13.40 -4.13
N ASN A 4 -4.68 -14.01 -2.94
CA ASN A 4 -4.29 -13.24 -1.77
C ASN A 4 -2.82 -12.80 -1.82
N LYS A 5 -2.02 -13.40 -2.70
CA LYS A 5 -0.60 -13.09 -2.77
C LYS A 5 -0.28 -11.93 -3.69
N LYS A 6 -1.29 -11.44 -4.41
CA LYS A 6 -1.12 -10.29 -5.28
C LYS A 6 -0.75 -9.03 -4.49
N HIS A 7 -1.24 -8.93 -3.28
CA HIS A 7 -1.01 -7.77 -2.41
C HIS A 7 -0.27 -8.14 -1.13
N TYR A 8 0.61 -9.12 -1.22
CA TYR A 8 1.40 -9.56 -0.07
C TYR A 8 2.18 -8.39 0.54
N PRO A 9 2.26 -8.26 1.85
CA PRO A 9 1.72 -9.15 2.88
C PRO A 9 0.31 -8.77 3.36
N TYR A 10 -0.42 -7.96 2.61
CA TYR A 10 -1.74 -7.48 3.04
C TYR A 10 -2.83 -8.49 2.72
N GLU A 11 -3.77 -8.60 3.64
CA GLU A 11 -4.96 -9.43 3.44
C GLU A 11 -5.98 -8.61 2.66
N THR A 12 -6.50 -9.20 1.58
CA THR A 12 -7.51 -8.53 0.75
C THR A 12 -8.88 -8.86 1.32
N SER A 13 -9.36 -7.99 2.19
CA SER A 13 -10.66 -8.12 2.83
C SER A 13 -11.44 -6.82 2.63
N ASP A 14 -12.59 -6.72 3.27
CA ASP A 14 -13.38 -5.49 3.21
C ASP A 14 -12.63 -4.29 3.80
N GLU A 15 -11.60 -4.57 4.60
CA GLU A 15 -10.80 -3.50 5.22
C GLU A 15 -9.56 -3.14 4.43
N PHE A 16 -9.41 -3.72 3.24
CA PHE A 16 -8.26 -3.43 2.38
C PHE A 16 -8.68 -2.42 1.33
N ASP A 17 -7.92 -1.34 1.21
CA ASP A 17 -8.21 -0.28 0.24
C ASP A 17 -6.98 0.07 -0.58
N ILE A 18 -7.19 0.33 -1.85
CA ILE A 18 -6.16 0.90 -2.70
C ILE A 18 -6.36 2.42 -2.65
N LEU A 19 -5.35 3.13 -2.13
CA LEU A 19 -5.44 4.57 -1.95
C LEU A 19 -5.00 5.33 -3.20
N PHE A 20 -4.09 4.78 -3.93
CA PHE A 20 -3.56 5.37 -5.15
C PHE A 20 -3.02 4.27 -6.03
N GLU A 21 -3.34 4.35 -7.31
CA GLU A 21 -2.76 3.42 -8.27
C GLU A 21 -2.73 4.06 -9.64
N ASP A 22 -1.57 4.04 -10.28
CA ASP A 22 -1.45 4.37 -11.69
C ASP A 22 -0.67 3.22 -12.34
N LYS A 23 -0.19 3.43 -13.55
CA LYS A 23 0.51 2.36 -14.27
C LYS A 23 1.88 2.04 -13.68
N ASN A 24 2.41 2.92 -12.82
CA ASN A 24 3.77 2.77 -12.29
C ASN A 24 3.83 2.43 -10.80
N PHE A 25 2.86 2.82 -10.00
CA PHE A 25 2.99 2.82 -8.56
C PHE A 25 1.66 2.55 -7.88
N CYS A 26 1.71 1.94 -6.70
CA CYS A 26 0.51 1.60 -5.94
C CYS A 26 0.73 1.84 -4.46
N ILE A 27 -0.28 2.41 -3.80
CA ILE A 27 -0.28 2.66 -2.37
C ILE A 27 -1.54 2.03 -1.80
N VAL A 28 -1.38 1.20 -0.76
CA VAL A 28 -2.50 0.46 -0.17
C VAL A 28 -2.60 0.70 1.33
N PHE A 29 -3.78 0.41 1.88
CA PHE A 29 -4.11 0.57 3.29
C PHE A 29 -4.83 -0.69 3.74
N GLY A 30 -4.30 -1.35 4.74
CA GLY A 30 -4.91 -2.58 5.23
C GLY A 30 -4.08 -3.24 6.30
N LYS A 31 -4.48 -4.44 6.69
CA LYS A 31 -3.77 -5.24 7.67
C LYS A 31 -2.85 -6.22 6.95
N ALA A 32 -1.61 -6.28 7.40
CA ALA A 32 -0.71 -7.31 6.94
C ALA A 32 -1.14 -8.65 7.54
N GLU A 33 -0.74 -9.73 6.90
CA GLU A 33 -1.00 -11.07 7.39
C GLU A 33 -0.55 -11.18 8.85
N LYS A 34 -1.46 -11.64 9.72
CA LYS A 34 -1.23 -11.76 11.17
C LYS A 34 -1.06 -10.42 11.89
N GLY A 35 -1.25 -9.32 11.19
CA GLY A 35 -1.17 -8.01 11.80
C GLY A 35 -2.45 -7.64 12.52
N LYS A 36 -2.34 -6.87 13.59
CA LYS A 36 -3.50 -6.38 14.34
C LYS A 36 -3.86 -4.96 14.00
N ILE A 37 -2.92 -4.23 13.44
CA ILE A 37 -3.08 -2.81 13.14
C ILE A 37 -2.90 -2.62 11.65
N LYS A 38 -3.71 -1.74 11.07
CA LYS A 38 -3.57 -1.41 9.66
C LYS A 38 -2.33 -0.58 9.42
N SER A 39 -1.77 -0.71 8.24
CA SER A 39 -0.59 0.05 7.84
C SER A 39 -0.72 0.47 6.39
N ILE A 40 0.25 1.27 5.95
CA ILE A 40 0.33 1.72 4.56
C ILE A 40 1.45 0.95 3.88
N GLY A 41 1.16 0.41 2.71
CA GLY A 41 2.15 -0.28 1.90
C GLY A 41 2.34 0.41 0.57
N ILE A 42 3.55 0.37 0.04
CA ILE A 42 3.86 0.97 -1.25
C ILE A 42 4.65 -0.01 -2.10
N ARG A 43 4.49 0.08 -3.43
CA ARG A 43 5.30 -0.71 -4.34
C ARG A 43 5.29 -0.10 -5.73
N TRP A 44 6.36 -0.36 -6.46
CA TRP A 44 6.44 -0.04 -7.87
C TRP A 44 5.84 -1.18 -8.69
N LEU A 45 5.08 -0.84 -9.70
CA LEU A 45 4.43 -1.83 -10.56
C LEU A 45 5.28 -2.16 -11.79
N VAL A 46 6.30 -1.36 -12.06
CA VAL A 46 7.20 -1.56 -13.19
C VAL A 46 8.63 -1.32 -12.74
N ASN A 47 9.58 -1.89 -13.48
CA ASN A 47 10.98 -1.60 -13.24
C ASN A 47 11.37 -0.43 -14.14
N ILE A 48 11.47 0.74 -13.55
CA ILE A 48 11.73 1.97 -14.29
C ILE A 48 13.05 1.92 -15.05
N ARG A 49 14.07 1.28 -14.47
CA ARG A 49 15.39 1.23 -15.09
C ARG A 49 15.41 0.45 -16.39
N GLU A 50 14.56 -0.55 -16.50
CA GLU A 50 14.54 -1.40 -17.67
C GLU A 50 13.57 -0.91 -18.74
N GLU A 51 12.79 0.10 -18.41
CA GLU A 51 11.78 0.66 -19.30
C GLU A 51 10.83 -0.39 -19.84
N LYS A 52 10.74 -1.51 -19.15
CA LYS A 52 9.84 -2.61 -19.50
C LYS A 52 8.84 -2.82 -18.39
N ARG A 53 7.68 -3.27 -18.80
CA ARG A 53 6.70 -3.68 -17.82
C ARG A 53 7.15 -5.02 -17.24
N THR A 54 7.37 -5.03 -15.94
CA THR A 54 7.79 -6.21 -15.21
C THR A 54 6.81 -6.43 -14.06
N ILE A 55 7.12 -7.37 -13.19
CA ILE A 55 6.29 -7.55 -12.00
C ILE A 55 6.57 -6.50 -10.93
N GLY A 56 7.43 -5.52 -11.25
CA GLY A 56 7.73 -4.42 -10.36
C GLY A 56 8.64 -4.80 -9.21
N TYR A 57 8.64 -3.98 -8.17
CA TYR A 57 9.43 -4.25 -6.97
C TYR A 57 8.83 -3.47 -5.80
N PRO A 58 9.07 -3.87 -4.54
CA PRO A 58 9.94 -4.97 -4.16
C PRO A 58 9.33 -6.34 -4.45
N LEU A 59 10.18 -7.35 -4.37
CA LEU A 59 9.80 -8.74 -4.57
C LEU A 59 10.24 -9.56 -3.36
N ILE A 60 9.52 -10.63 -3.10
CA ILE A 60 9.85 -11.55 -2.03
C ILE A 60 9.83 -12.98 -2.59
N TYR A 61 10.71 -13.83 -2.07
CA TYR A 61 10.69 -15.24 -2.42
C TYR A 61 9.69 -15.98 -1.55
N LEU A 62 8.71 -16.58 -2.21
CA LEU A 62 7.73 -17.43 -1.54
C LEU A 62 7.62 -18.70 -2.35
N GLN A 63 7.84 -19.85 -1.68
CA GLN A 63 7.72 -21.16 -2.34
C GLN A 63 8.58 -21.23 -3.60
N ASN A 64 9.82 -20.77 -3.49
CA ASN A 64 10.81 -20.82 -4.57
C ASN A 64 10.50 -20.00 -5.79
N SER A 65 9.62 -19.00 -5.67
CA SER A 65 9.40 -18.07 -6.76
C SER A 65 9.29 -16.66 -6.22
N LYS A 66 9.61 -15.69 -7.07
CA LYS A 66 9.53 -14.29 -6.74
C LYS A 66 8.08 -13.81 -6.83
N LYS A 67 7.60 -13.15 -5.81
CA LYS A 67 6.25 -12.61 -5.77
C LYS A 67 6.27 -11.14 -5.46
N PRO A 68 5.33 -10.36 -6.01
CA PRO A 68 5.22 -8.94 -5.65
C PRO A 68 4.94 -8.80 -4.15
N CYS A 69 5.52 -7.78 -3.55
CA CYS A 69 5.21 -7.46 -2.15
C CYS A 69 5.26 -5.95 -1.97
N TYR A 70 4.69 -5.49 -0.85
CA TYR A 70 4.67 -4.08 -0.49
C TYR A 70 5.67 -3.82 0.62
N VAL A 71 6.26 -2.63 0.59
CA VAL A 71 7.07 -2.15 1.71
C VAL A 71 6.14 -1.38 2.63
N ARG A 72 6.17 -1.71 3.92
CA ARG A 72 5.39 -0.99 4.91
C ARG A 72 6.03 0.38 5.16
N MET A 73 5.21 1.42 5.13
CA MET A 73 5.69 2.75 5.45
C MET A 73 5.93 2.90 6.95
N TYR A 74 6.94 3.68 7.29
CA TYR A 74 7.27 3.99 8.68
C TYR A 74 6.12 4.78 9.30
N ASP A 75 5.54 4.25 10.37
CA ASP A 75 4.30 4.77 10.92
C ASP A 75 4.30 6.28 11.22
N PRO A 76 5.35 6.85 11.83
CA PRO A 76 5.32 8.28 12.13
C PRO A 76 5.19 9.21 10.93
N LEU A 77 5.44 8.72 9.73
CA LEU A 77 5.36 9.53 8.52
C LEU A 77 4.01 9.43 7.81
N ILE A 78 3.15 8.52 8.24
CA ILE A 78 1.94 8.18 7.48
C ILE A 78 0.99 9.35 7.29
N ILE A 79 0.64 10.04 8.37
CA ILE A 79 -0.37 11.11 8.30
C ILE A 79 0.07 12.21 7.35
N ASP A 80 1.30 12.68 7.50
CA ASP A 80 1.82 13.74 6.63
C ASP A 80 1.91 13.28 5.18
N PHE A 81 2.31 12.03 4.98
CA PHE A 81 2.39 11.46 3.64
C PHE A 81 1.01 11.44 2.97
N LEU A 82 -0.01 10.97 3.69
CA LEU A 82 -1.35 10.88 3.12
C LEU A 82 -1.94 12.26 2.86
N GLU A 83 -1.68 13.22 3.74
CA GLU A 83 -2.15 14.58 3.52
C GLU A 83 -1.50 15.21 2.29
N SER A 84 -0.21 14.93 2.08
CA SER A 84 0.48 15.39 0.89
C SER A 84 -0.09 14.75 -0.37
N LEU A 85 -0.42 13.47 -0.29
CA LEU A 85 -0.99 12.76 -1.42
C LEU A 85 -2.33 13.38 -1.83
N LEU A 86 -3.17 13.73 -0.86
CA LEU A 86 -4.42 14.44 -1.14
C LEU A 86 -4.18 15.78 -1.83
N LYS A 87 -3.21 16.53 -1.32
CA LYS A 87 -2.89 17.84 -1.85
C LYS A 87 -2.44 17.81 -3.30
N LEU A 88 -1.69 16.77 -3.65
CA LEU A 88 -1.17 16.65 -4.99
C LEU A 88 -2.25 16.42 -6.04
N GLY A 89 -3.35 15.78 -5.64
CA GLY A 89 -4.46 15.55 -6.55
C GLY A 89 -4.10 14.77 -7.79
N LEU A 90 -3.19 13.82 -7.67
CA LEU A 90 -2.76 13.02 -8.82
C LEU A 90 -3.90 12.15 -9.34
N LYS A 91 -3.90 11.93 -10.65
CA LYS A 91 -4.84 11.00 -11.25
C LYS A 91 -4.54 9.60 -10.71
N GLY A 92 -5.58 8.90 -10.29
CA GLY A 92 -5.43 7.60 -9.64
C GLY A 92 -5.59 7.66 -8.13
N THR A 93 -5.74 8.86 -7.58
CA THR A 93 -5.93 9.07 -6.15
C THR A 93 -7.37 8.78 -5.74
N ASN A 94 -7.55 7.97 -4.71
CA ASN A 94 -8.87 7.71 -4.14
C ASN A 94 -9.04 8.56 -2.89
N GLU A 95 -9.58 9.76 -3.07
CA GLU A 95 -9.65 10.74 -1.99
C GLU A 95 -10.42 10.25 -0.77
N SER A 96 -11.58 9.64 -0.98
CA SER A 96 -12.39 9.19 0.14
C SER A 96 -11.69 8.13 0.97
N LYS A 97 -10.98 7.23 0.32
CA LYS A 97 -10.25 6.18 1.02
C LYS A 97 -9.05 6.74 1.76
N ILE A 98 -8.39 7.74 1.18
CA ILE A 98 -7.25 8.39 1.86
C ILE A 98 -7.72 9.12 3.11
N LYS A 99 -8.84 9.84 3.01
CA LYS A 99 -9.39 10.54 4.19
C LYS A 99 -9.75 9.55 5.30
N LYS A 100 -10.33 8.42 4.92
CA LYS A 100 -10.65 7.36 5.88
C LYS A 100 -9.39 6.83 6.55
N ALA A 101 -8.33 6.63 5.78
CA ALA A 101 -7.05 6.15 6.31
C ALA A 101 -6.43 7.16 7.26
N ILE A 102 -6.45 8.45 6.90
CA ILE A 102 -5.94 9.51 7.77
C ILE A 102 -6.67 9.49 9.11
N GLU A 103 -7.99 9.39 9.06
CA GLU A 103 -8.79 9.35 10.28
C GLU A 103 -8.42 8.17 11.16
N TYR A 104 -8.22 7.01 10.54
CA TYR A 104 -7.81 5.82 11.27
C TYR A 104 -6.51 6.05 12.03
N PHE A 105 -5.50 6.62 11.36
CA PHE A 105 -4.20 6.81 11.98
C PHE A 105 -4.20 7.92 13.02
N LYS A 106 -5.03 8.94 12.85
CA LYS A 106 -5.18 9.96 13.87
C LYS A 106 -5.80 9.39 15.13
N ASN A 107 -6.85 8.57 14.97
CA ASN A 107 -7.49 7.94 16.12
C ASN A 107 -6.56 6.98 16.84
N LEU A 108 -5.78 6.24 16.08
CA LEU A 108 -4.82 5.31 16.64
C LEU A 108 -3.78 6.05 17.49
N LYS A 109 -3.31 7.18 17.00
CA LYS A 109 -2.32 7.99 17.69
C LYS A 109 -2.87 8.53 19.00
N GLU A 110 -4.15 8.91 19.01
CA GLU A 110 -4.79 9.46 20.23
C GLU A 110 -5.02 8.43 21.31
N GLN A 111 -5.02 7.15 20.93
CA GLN A 111 -5.24 6.08 21.89
C GLN A 111 -3.99 5.73 22.71
N LYS A 112 -2.89 6.36 22.43
CA LYS A 112 -1.66 6.10 23.18
C LYS A 112 -1.50 7.10 24.35
#